data_8a60137fdcc00a5af9648de21ba328e7
#
_entry.id   8a60137fdcc00a5af9648de21ba328e7
#
_cell.length_a   1.000
_cell.length_b   1.000
_cell.length_c   1.000
_cell.angle_alpha   90.00
_cell.angle_beta   90.00
_cell.angle_gamma   90.00
#
_symmetry.space_group_name_H-M   'P 1'
#
loop_
_entity.id
_entity.type
_entity.pdbx_description
1 polymer ?
#
loop_
_entity_poly.entity_id
_entity_poly.type
_entity_poly.pdbx_seq_one_letter_code
_entity_poly.pdbx_strand_id
1 'polypeptide(L)'
;MLTIENVNQFYGQSHILWDLSLEVREGTCGCLLGRNGVGKTTLLKCITGMLPIKEGQIKLNGRDISKISTEARARAGIGYVPQGREIFPQLTVEENLKISLGARDDKITRVPDHIYELFPVLLDMRHRRGGDLSGGQQQQLAIGRALVLDPKVLLLDEPTEGIQPNIVRDIGNVIRKLNKELGLTVLLVEQKLPFARKVADDFFIMEKGHTQASGAIAELSDDLVQKYLSV
;
A
#
# COMPACT_ATOMS: atom_id res chain seq x y z
N MET A 1 11.03 -8.80 -6.30
CA MET A 1 10.89 -7.33 -6.21
C MET A 1 10.95 -6.85 -4.76
N LEU A 2 9.93 -7.04 -3.94
CA LEU A 2 9.95 -6.75 -2.51
C LEU A 2 10.00 -8.06 -1.72
N THR A 3 11.07 -8.28 -0.95
CA THR A 3 11.29 -9.53 -0.20
C THR A 3 11.40 -9.20 1.29
N ILE A 4 10.67 -9.90 2.10
CA ILE A 4 10.69 -9.84 3.57
C ILE A 4 11.17 -11.21 4.06
N GLU A 5 12.24 -11.25 4.85
CA GLU A 5 12.89 -12.49 5.30
C GLU A 5 13.01 -12.50 6.82
N ASN A 6 12.32 -13.41 7.48
CA ASN A 6 12.37 -13.69 8.93
C ASN A 6 12.28 -12.41 9.79
N VAL A 7 11.37 -11.51 9.44
CA VAL A 7 11.23 -10.23 10.13
C VAL A 7 10.56 -10.41 11.46
N ASN A 8 11.25 -9.92 12.50
CA ASN A 8 10.76 -9.81 13.86
C ASN A 8 10.62 -8.35 14.27
N GLN A 9 9.47 -7.99 14.83
CA GLN A 9 9.18 -6.64 15.29
C GLN A 9 8.45 -6.64 16.62
N PHE A 10 8.78 -5.66 17.47
CA PHE A 10 8.25 -5.53 18.83
C PHE A 10 7.76 -4.10 19.10
N TYR A 11 6.66 -3.97 19.85
CA TYR A 11 6.29 -2.74 20.55
C TYR A 11 6.62 -2.91 22.03
N GLY A 12 7.74 -2.31 22.47
CA GLY A 12 8.28 -2.58 23.80
C GLY A 12 8.60 -4.06 23.99
N GLN A 13 7.87 -4.72 24.86
CA GLN A 13 8.03 -6.18 25.11
C GLN A 13 7.04 -7.04 24.29
N SER A 14 6.07 -6.42 23.61
CA SER A 14 5.07 -7.15 22.83
C SER A 14 5.61 -7.52 21.46
N HIS A 15 5.81 -8.82 21.21
CA HIS A 15 6.23 -9.35 19.93
C HIS A 15 5.05 -9.37 18.96
N ILE A 16 5.14 -8.67 17.84
CA ILE A 16 4.04 -8.49 16.89
C ILE A 16 4.27 -9.25 15.57
N LEU A 17 5.46 -9.18 15.01
CA LEU A 17 5.84 -9.94 13.81
C LEU A 17 6.84 -11.01 14.24
N TRP A 18 6.55 -12.25 13.85
CA TRP A 18 7.25 -13.45 14.26
C TRP A 18 7.82 -14.17 13.02
N ASP A 19 9.12 -14.05 12.80
CA ASP A 19 9.84 -14.67 11.67
C ASP A 19 9.08 -14.54 10.35
N LEU A 20 8.41 -13.38 10.16
CA LEU A 20 7.52 -13.14 9.04
C LEU A 20 8.31 -13.08 7.74
N SER A 21 7.90 -13.90 6.78
CA SER A 21 8.50 -13.93 5.45
C SER A 21 7.42 -13.88 4.39
N LEU A 22 7.62 -13.05 3.36
CA LEU A 22 6.82 -13.01 2.13
C LEU A 22 7.61 -12.37 0.99
N GLU A 23 7.21 -12.67 -0.23
CA GLU A 23 7.79 -12.08 -1.43
C GLU A 23 6.70 -11.59 -2.37
N VAL A 24 6.78 -10.29 -2.74
CA VAL A 24 5.94 -9.72 -3.80
C VAL A 24 6.79 -9.63 -5.07
N ARG A 25 6.37 -10.36 -6.09
CA ARG A 25 7.06 -10.41 -7.38
C ARG A 25 6.93 -9.08 -8.11
N GLU A 26 7.89 -8.77 -8.96
CA GLU A 26 7.87 -7.57 -9.78
C GLU A 26 6.65 -7.57 -10.72
N GLY A 27 5.97 -6.41 -10.82
CA GLY A 27 4.81 -6.25 -11.69
C GLY A 27 3.57 -7.03 -11.25
N THR A 28 3.54 -7.59 -10.02
CA THR A 28 2.34 -8.26 -9.49
C THR A 28 1.67 -7.45 -8.40
N CYS A 29 0.39 -7.73 -8.17
CA CYS A 29 -0.37 -7.24 -7.03
C CYS A 29 -0.51 -8.37 -6.00
N GLY A 30 0.28 -8.31 -4.92
CA GLY A 30 0.14 -9.20 -3.77
C GLY A 30 -0.85 -8.64 -2.77
N CYS A 31 -1.76 -9.47 -2.24
CA CYS A 31 -2.71 -9.07 -1.22
C CYS A 31 -2.42 -9.75 0.12
N LEU A 32 -2.12 -8.95 1.15
CA LEU A 32 -1.97 -9.41 2.52
C LEU A 32 -3.33 -9.42 3.21
N LEU A 33 -3.83 -10.61 3.49
CA LEU A 33 -5.10 -10.89 4.14
C LEU A 33 -4.88 -11.26 5.61
N GLY A 34 -5.82 -10.93 6.46
CA GLY A 34 -5.78 -11.29 7.88
C GLY A 34 -6.75 -10.46 8.69
N ARG A 35 -7.09 -10.94 9.88
CA ARG A 35 -7.99 -10.25 10.82
C ARG A 35 -7.37 -8.95 11.34
N ASN A 36 -8.18 -8.13 12.01
CA ASN A 36 -7.67 -6.94 12.69
C ASN A 36 -6.71 -7.33 13.82
N GLY A 37 -5.65 -6.52 13.99
CA GLY A 37 -4.67 -6.72 15.06
C GLY A 37 -3.63 -7.81 14.82
N VAL A 38 -3.63 -8.52 13.66
CA VAL A 38 -2.63 -9.58 13.41
C VAL A 38 -1.25 -9.06 13.01
N GLY A 39 -1.09 -7.72 12.78
CA GLY A 39 0.20 -7.10 12.47
C GLY A 39 0.37 -6.58 11.04
N LYS A 40 -0.68 -6.56 10.19
CA LYS A 40 -0.61 -6.12 8.78
C LYS A 40 -0.04 -4.70 8.62
N THR A 41 -0.65 -3.71 9.30
CA THR A 41 -0.17 -2.32 9.30
C THR A 41 1.23 -2.21 9.92
N THR A 42 1.55 -3.03 10.91
CA THR A 42 2.90 -3.09 11.50
C THR A 42 3.92 -3.50 10.45
N LEU A 43 3.63 -4.51 9.63
CA LEU A 43 4.48 -4.92 8.52
C LEU A 43 4.69 -3.77 7.53
N LEU A 44 3.62 -3.09 7.10
CA LEU A 44 3.75 -1.95 6.18
C LEU A 44 4.62 -0.82 6.78
N LYS A 45 4.47 -0.54 8.08
CA LYS A 45 5.33 0.42 8.78
C LYS A 45 6.79 -0.03 8.88
N CYS A 46 7.05 -1.34 8.99
CA CYS A 46 8.40 -1.88 8.91
C CYS A 46 8.99 -1.73 7.50
N ILE A 47 8.20 -1.99 6.45
CA ILE A 47 8.65 -1.84 5.06
C ILE A 47 8.96 -0.37 4.74
N THR A 48 8.16 0.56 5.22
CA THR A 48 8.37 2.00 5.02
C THR A 48 9.51 2.57 5.88
N GLY A 49 9.95 1.84 6.91
CA GLY A 49 10.96 2.31 7.86
C GLY A 49 10.42 3.22 8.96
N MET A 50 9.10 3.36 9.08
CA MET A 50 8.45 4.06 10.21
C MET A 50 8.60 3.29 11.51
N LEU A 51 8.74 1.97 11.43
CA LEU A 51 9.07 1.09 12.55
C LEU A 51 10.35 0.31 12.25
N PRO A 52 11.30 0.25 13.18
CA PRO A 52 12.48 -0.59 13.03
C PRO A 52 12.09 -2.06 13.16
N ILE A 53 12.73 -2.92 12.39
CA ILE A 53 12.74 -4.36 12.64
C ILE A 53 13.85 -4.69 13.64
N LYS A 54 13.66 -5.72 14.46
CA LYS A 54 14.68 -6.18 15.40
C LYS A 54 15.62 -7.20 14.74
N GLU A 55 15.05 -8.11 13.96
CA GLU A 55 15.75 -9.18 13.26
C GLU A 55 15.13 -9.36 11.88
N GLY A 56 15.85 -10.06 11.00
CA GLY A 56 15.43 -10.30 9.62
C GLY A 56 15.91 -9.24 8.65
N GLN A 57 15.41 -9.29 7.42
CA GLN A 57 15.77 -8.39 6.34
C GLN A 57 14.57 -7.98 5.50
N ILE A 58 14.61 -6.75 4.98
CA ILE A 58 13.67 -6.24 3.99
C ILE A 58 14.49 -5.80 2.77
N LYS A 59 14.20 -6.38 1.61
CA LYS A 59 14.93 -6.11 0.38
C LYS A 59 14.00 -5.54 -0.69
N LEU A 60 14.50 -4.54 -1.41
CA LEU A 60 13.86 -3.97 -2.59
C LEU A 60 14.80 -4.20 -3.79
N ASN A 61 14.35 -4.96 -4.79
CA ASN A 61 15.18 -5.38 -5.94
C ASN A 61 16.53 -5.99 -5.51
N GLY A 62 16.50 -6.87 -4.51
CA GLY A 62 17.70 -7.52 -3.97
C GLY A 62 18.56 -6.65 -3.06
N ARG A 63 18.33 -5.33 -3.00
CA ARG A 63 19.05 -4.41 -2.12
C ARG A 63 18.42 -4.43 -0.73
N ASP A 64 19.21 -4.68 0.30
CA ASP A 64 18.76 -4.55 1.69
C ASP A 64 18.47 -3.09 2.04
N ILE A 65 17.22 -2.86 2.49
CA ILE A 65 16.72 -1.54 2.92
C ILE A 65 16.37 -1.51 4.41
N SER A 66 16.68 -2.57 5.16
CA SER A 66 16.26 -2.74 6.56
C SER A 66 16.71 -1.60 7.48
N LYS A 67 17.88 -1.02 7.20
CA LYS A 67 18.52 -0.01 8.08
C LYS A 67 18.53 1.40 7.52
N ILE A 68 18.04 1.64 6.29
CA ILE A 68 17.97 2.99 5.73
C ILE A 68 16.72 3.72 6.22
N SER A 69 16.79 5.05 6.23
CA SER A 69 15.71 5.92 6.72
C SER A 69 14.44 5.81 5.86
N THR A 70 13.29 6.20 6.41
CA THR A 70 12.00 6.29 5.70
C THR A 70 12.12 7.13 4.42
N GLU A 71 12.81 8.27 4.49
CA GLU A 71 13.07 9.14 3.34
C GLU A 71 13.88 8.41 2.26
N ALA A 72 14.95 7.71 2.64
CA ALA A 72 15.76 6.94 1.70
C ALA A 72 15.00 5.78 1.06
N ARG A 73 14.04 5.15 1.78
CA ARG A 73 13.16 4.12 1.22
C ARG A 73 12.15 4.71 0.23
N ALA A 74 11.57 5.88 0.53
CA ALA A 74 10.72 6.59 -0.42
C ALA A 74 11.47 6.91 -1.71
N ARG A 75 12.70 7.45 -1.62
CA ARG A 75 13.58 7.69 -2.79
C ARG A 75 13.99 6.41 -3.52
N ALA A 76 14.12 5.29 -2.80
CA ALA A 76 14.39 3.99 -3.42
C ALA A 76 13.19 3.45 -4.23
N GLY A 77 12.00 4.06 -4.07
CA GLY A 77 10.79 3.75 -4.84
C GLY A 77 9.68 3.07 -4.03
N ILE A 78 9.60 3.28 -2.71
CA ILE A 78 8.47 2.81 -1.89
C ILE A 78 7.46 3.94 -1.75
N GLY A 79 6.27 3.76 -2.36
CA GLY A 79 5.08 4.59 -2.12
C GLY A 79 4.19 3.95 -1.06
N TYR A 80 3.59 4.76 -0.19
CA TYR A 80 2.72 4.26 0.87
C TYR A 80 1.46 5.09 1.03
N VAL A 81 0.33 4.42 1.09
CA VAL A 81 -0.98 4.97 1.41
C VAL A 81 -1.46 4.33 2.70
N PRO A 82 -1.44 5.05 3.83
CA PRO A 82 -1.85 4.52 5.13
C PRO A 82 -3.37 4.36 5.23
N GLN A 83 -3.79 3.52 6.18
CA GLN A 83 -5.17 3.49 6.66
C GLN A 83 -5.58 4.90 7.12
N GLY A 84 -6.80 5.34 6.82
CA GLY A 84 -7.26 6.68 7.18
C GLY A 84 -6.80 7.80 6.24
N ARG A 85 -6.08 7.47 5.12
CA ARG A 85 -5.72 8.38 4.02
C ARG A 85 -4.60 9.38 4.33
N GLU A 86 -4.59 9.97 5.53
CA GLU A 86 -3.60 10.95 6.03
C GLU A 86 -3.32 12.09 5.03
N ILE A 87 -4.37 12.63 4.41
CA ILE A 87 -4.26 13.84 3.59
C ILE A 87 -4.06 15.08 4.45
N PHE A 88 -3.58 16.18 3.87
CA PHE A 88 -3.52 17.48 4.52
C PHE A 88 -4.84 18.24 4.30
N PRO A 89 -5.77 18.26 5.27
CA PRO A 89 -7.13 18.77 5.05
C PRO A 89 -7.19 20.26 4.77
N GLN A 90 -6.23 21.03 5.24
CA GLN A 90 -6.17 22.49 5.04
C GLN A 90 -5.54 22.91 3.72
N LEU A 91 -4.79 22.02 3.08
CA LEU A 91 -4.18 22.26 1.79
C LEU A 91 -5.15 21.91 0.67
N THR A 92 -5.01 22.58 -0.47
CA THR A 92 -5.73 22.23 -1.70
C THR A 92 -5.30 20.84 -2.21
N VAL A 93 -6.09 20.28 -3.12
CA VAL A 93 -5.73 19.02 -3.81
C VAL A 93 -4.38 19.15 -4.49
N GLU A 94 -4.16 20.24 -5.22
CA GLU A 94 -2.89 20.47 -5.93
C GLU A 94 -1.71 20.61 -4.96
N GLU A 95 -1.86 21.31 -3.86
CA GLU A 95 -0.83 21.43 -2.82
C GLU A 95 -0.54 20.09 -2.14
N ASN A 96 -1.58 19.30 -1.84
CA ASN A 96 -1.41 17.93 -1.34
C ASN A 96 -0.54 17.06 -2.27
N LEU A 97 -0.78 17.14 -3.58
CA LEU A 97 0.02 16.41 -4.57
C LEU A 97 1.44 16.97 -4.67
N LYS A 98 1.61 18.29 -4.64
CA LYS A 98 2.93 18.96 -4.76
C LYS A 98 3.87 18.69 -3.60
N ILE A 99 3.38 18.47 -2.38
CA ILE A 99 4.23 18.14 -1.22
C ILE A 99 5.12 16.93 -1.53
N SER A 100 4.58 15.91 -2.20
CA SER A 100 5.31 14.70 -2.54
C SER A 100 6.45 14.93 -3.55
N LEU A 101 6.37 15.98 -4.35
CA LEU A 101 7.44 16.32 -5.32
C LEU A 101 8.78 16.62 -4.64
N GLY A 102 8.76 17.15 -3.41
CA GLY A 102 9.99 17.44 -2.67
C GLY A 102 10.86 16.22 -2.33
N ALA A 103 10.29 15.01 -2.40
CA ALA A 103 11.01 13.76 -2.16
C ALA A 103 11.58 13.13 -3.45
N ARG A 104 11.31 13.70 -4.64
CA ARG A 104 11.82 13.22 -5.93
C ARG A 104 13.23 13.75 -6.20
N ASP A 105 14.05 12.93 -6.84
CA ASP A 105 15.40 13.30 -7.22
C ASP A 105 15.44 14.11 -8.53
N ASP A 106 14.43 13.97 -9.41
CA ASP A 106 14.35 14.63 -10.74
C ASP A 106 13.92 16.11 -10.67
N LYS A 107 13.63 16.63 -9.47
CA LYS A 107 13.30 18.04 -9.20
C LYS A 107 12.15 18.62 -10.04
N ILE A 108 11.22 17.80 -10.50
CA ILE A 108 10.02 18.30 -11.18
C ILE A 108 9.22 19.19 -10.20
N THR A 109 8.63 20.26 -10.75
CA THR A 109 7.87 21.25 -9.97
C THR A 109 6.36 21.19 -10.21
N ARG A 110 5.94 20.37 -11.15
CA ARG A 110 4.53 20.20 -11.52
C ARG A 110 4.08 18.77 -11.25
N VAL A 111 2.84 18.63 -10.82
CA VAL A 111 2.19 17.33 -10.70
C VAL A 111 2.14 16.69 -12.11
N PRO A 112 2.64 15.45 -12.28
CA PRO A 112 2.60 14.76 -13.55
C PRO A 112 1.17 14.58 -14.08
N ASP A 113 0.95 14.79 -15.37
CA ASP A 113 -0.39 14.76 -15.98
C ASP A 113 -1.07 13.40 -15.82
N HIS A 114 -0.33 12.29 -15.83
CA HIS A 114 -0.87 10.95 -15.64
C HIS A 114 -1.58 10.77 -14.30
N ILE A 115 -1.27 11.56 -13.25
CA ILE A 115 -2.00 11.54 -11.98
C ILE A 115 -3.44 12.01 -12.18
N TYR A 116 -3.64 13.05 -12.96
CA TYR A 116 -4.97 13.56 -13.30
C TYR A 116 -5.70 12.68 -14.32
N GLU A 117 -4.98 12.00 -15.21
CA GLU A 117 -5.55 10.99 -16.11
C GLU A 117 -6.07 9.77 -15.34
N LEU A 118 -5.37 9.36 -14.27
CA LEU A 118 -5.82 8.29 -13.37
C LEU A 118 -7.00 8.71 -12.48
N PHE A 119 -7.01 9.97 -12.06
CA PHE A 119 -8.01 10.53 -11.16
C PHE A 119 -8.53 11.89 -11.67
N PRO A 120 -9.40 11.91 -12.71
CA PRO A 120 -9.90 13.16 -13.30
C PRO A 120 -10.55 14.10 -12.29
N VAL A 121 -11.22 13.56 -11.28
CA VAL A 121 -11.84 14.34 -10.19
C VAL A 121 -10.83 15.20 -9.43
N LEU A 122 -9.56 14.80 -9.35
CA LEU A 122 -8.52 15.60 -8.70
C LEU A 122 -8.14 16.83 -9.52
N LEU A 123 -8.24 16.75 -10.85
CA LEU A 123 -8.06 17.91 -11.72
C LEU A 123 -9.22 18.91 -11.57
N ASP A 124 -10.45 18.41 -11.60
CA ASP A 124 -11.66 19.23 -11.45
C ASP A 124 -11.68 19.97 -10.11
N MET A 125 -11.15 19.31 -9.06
CA MET A 125 -11.14 19.83 -7.70
C MET A 125 -9.79 20.36 -7.24
N ARG A 126 -8.85 20.61 -8.15
CA ARG A 126 -7.45 20.96 -7.81
C ARG A 126 -7.28 22.11 -6.84
N HIS A 127 -8.22 23.08 -6.85
CA HIS A 127 -8.20 24.28 -5.99
C HIS A 127 -9.06 24.12 -4.71
N ARG A 128 -9.76 22.99 -4.53
CA ARG A 128 -10.52 22.72 -3.30
C ARG A 128 -9.59 22.20 -2.21
N ARG A 129 -9.94 22.49 -0.95
CA ARG A 129 -9.22 21.92 0.19
C ARG A 129 -9.45 20.42 0.28
N GLY A 130 -8.43 19.66 0.67
CA GLY A 130 -8.53 18.21 0.87
C GLY A 130 -9.62 17.82 1.86
N GLY A 131 -9.84 18.63 2.92
CA GLY A 131 -10.89 18.41 3.92
C GLY A 131 -12.31 18.51 3.38
N ASP A 132 -12.52 19.23 2.28
CA ASP A 132 -13.84 19.43 1.66
C ASP A 132 -14.21 18.31 0.66
N LEU A 133 -13.32 17.36 0.46
CA LEU A 133 -13.53 16.22 -0.42
C LEU A 133 -14.35 15.12 0.26
N SER A 134 -15.13 14.38 -0.51
CA SER A 134 -15.75 13.14 -0.03
C SER A 134 -14.68 12.10 0.36
N GLY A 135 -15.03 11.13 1.21
CA GLY A 135 -14.09 10.09 1.62
C GLY A 135 -13.46 9.33 0.46
N GLY A 136 -14.21 9.07 -0.62
CA GLY A 136 -13.67 8.43 -1.81
C GLY A 136 -12.71 9.32 -2.60
N GLN A 137 -12.98 10.62 -2.69
CA GLN A 137 -12.08 11.60 -3.33
C GLN A 137 -10.80 11.80 -2.52
N GLN A 138 -10.90 11.80 -1.18
CA GLN A 138 -9.73 11.82 -0.30
C GLN A 138 -8.84 10.59 -0.48
N GLN A 139 -9.45 9.41 -0.71
CA GLN A 139 -8.70 8.19 -0.99
C GLN A 139 -7.98 8.27 -2.33
N GLN A 140 -8.64 8.78 -3.36
CA GLN A 140 -8.00 9.02 -4.66
C GLN A 140 -6.85 10.03 -4.54
N LEU A 141 -7.02 11.09 -3.73
CA LEU A 141 -5.96 12.04 -3.44
C LEU A 141 -4.77 11.39 -2.70
N ALA A 142 -5.03 10.53 -1.71
CA ALA A 142 -3.98 9.82 -0.98
C ALA A 142 -3.18 8.88 -1.90
N ILE A 143 -3.86 8.15 -2.79
CA ILE A 143 -3.20 7.31 -3.79
C ILE A 143 -2.42 8.19 -4.78
N GLY A 144 -3.01 9.26 -5.29
CA GLY A 144 -2.34 10.21 -6.18
C GLY A 144 -1.05 10.78 -5.57
N ARG A 145 -1.07 11.15 -4.29
CA ARG A 145 0.12 11.63 -3.55
C ARG A 145 1.25 10.59 -3.54
N ALA A 146 0.92 9.32 -3.31
CA ALA A 146 1.91 8.25 -3.32
C ALA A 146 2.46 8.02 -4.73
N LEU A 147 1.63 8.12 -5.77
CA LEU A 147 2.02 7.94 -7.17
C LEU A 147 2.88 9.09 -7.71
N VAL A 148 2.71 10.32 -7.20
CA VAL A 148 3.58 11.47 -7.55
C VAL A 148 5.05 11.16 -7.29
N LEU A 149 5.37 10.29 -6.32
CA LEU A 149 6.74 9.85 -6.02
C LEU A 149 7.35 8.96 -7.10
N ASP A 150 6.56 8.53 -8.11
CA ASP A 150 6.97 7.55 -9.12
C ASP A 150 7.50 6.25 -8.49
N PRO A 151 6.70 5.58 -7.64
CA PRO A 151 7.16 4.45 -6.86
C PRO A 151 7.38 3.21 -7.73
N LYS A 152 8.31 2.34 -7.31
CA LYS A 152 8.49 0.98 -7.86
C LYS A 152 7.56 -0.02 -7.19
N VAL A 153 7.25 0.21 -5.93
CA VAL A 153 6.30 -0.56 -5.12
C VAL A 153 5.32 0.40 -4.45
N LEU A 154 4.03 0.15 -4.60
CA LEU A 154 2.96 0.86 -3.92
C LEU A 154 2.38 -0.01 -2.82
N LEU A 155 2.47 0.48 -1.58
CA LEU A 155 1.87 -0.13 -0.39
C LEU A 155 0.52 0.53 -0.12
N LEU A 156 -0.55 -0.24 -0.03
CA LEU A 156 -1.92 0.24 0.23
C LEU A 156 -2.47 -0.43 1.49
N ASP A 157 -2.77 0.35 2.51
CA ASP A 157 -3.33 -0.15 3.77
C ASP A 157 -4.84 0.08 3.83
N GLU A 158 -5.61 -0.97 3.62
CA GLU A 158 -7.08 -1.00 3.62
C GLU A 158 -7.73 0.15 2.79
N PRO A 159 -7.37 0.29 1.50
CA PRO A 159 -7.76 1.44 0.69
C PRO A 159 -9.26 1.55 0.43
N THR A 160 -10.04 0.51 0.77
CA THR A 160 -11.49 0.48 0.54
C THR A 160 -12.32 0.71 1.82
N GLU A 161 -11.66 0.96 2.96
CA GLU A 161 -12.35 1.16 4.23
C GLU A 161 -13.17 2.46 4.23
N GLY A 162 -14.44 2.37 4.68
CA GLY A 162 -15.33 3.54 4.78
C GLY A 162 -15.65 4.23 3.45
N ILE A 163 -15.54 3.53 2.32
CA ILE A 163 -15.75 4.07 0.98
C ILE A 163 -16.98 3.45 0.31
N GLN A 164 -17.70 4.26 -0.46
CA GLN A 164 -18.88 3.82 -1.20
C GLN A 164 -18.53 2.79 -2.29
N PRO A 165 -19.41 1.80 -2.59
CA PRO A 165 -19.11 0.70 -3.50
C PRO A 165 -18.71 1.11 -4.92
N ASN A 166 -19.28 2.20 -5.46
CA ASN A 166 -18.92 2.73 -6.77
C ASN A 166 -17.45 3.21 -6.80
N ILE A 167 -17.01 3.93 -5.77
CA ILE A 167 -15.64 4.42 -5.67
C ILE A 167 -14.66 3.26 -5.37
N VAL A 168 -15.07 2.27 -4.57
CA VAL A 168 -14.27 1.03 -4.37
C VAL A 168 -14.00 0.36 -5.71
N ARG A 169 -15.01 0.28 -6.60
CA ARG A 169 -14.83 -0.26 -7.94
C ARG A 169 -13.82 0.55 -8.76
N ASP A 170 -13.91 1.88 -8.70
CA ASP A 170 -13.01 2.78 -9.45
C ASP A 170 -11.57 2.68 -8.94
N ILE A 171 -11.35 2.65 -7.62
CA ILE A 171 -10.04 2.39 -7.00
C ILE A 171 -9.49 1.03 -7.47
N GLY A 172 -10.31 -0.01 -7.48
CA GLY A 172 -9.89 -1.33 -7.98
C GLY A 172 -9.46 -1.30 -9.45
N ASN A 173 -10.18 -0.56 -10.30
CA ASN A 173 -9.80 -0.39 -11.70
C ASN A 173 -8.47 0.36 -11.84
N VAL A 174 -8.25 1.41 -11.04
CA VAL A 174 -6.97 2.13 -11.02
C VAL A 174 -5.83 1.22 -10.58
N ILE A 175 -5.98 0.46 -9.47
CA ILE A 175 -4.95 -0.49 -9.01
C ILE A 175 -4.60 -1.48 -10.12
N ARG A 176 -5.61 -2.04 -10.81
CA ARG A 176 -5.38 -2.96 -11.93
C ARG A 176 -4.67 -2.30 -13.10
N LYS A 177 -5.05 -1.06 -13.46
CA LYS A 177 -4.38 -0.29 -14.51
C LYS A 177 -2.91 -0.05 -14.16
N LEU A 178 -2.63 0.43 -12.95
CA LEU A 178 -1.27 0.64 -12.46
C LEU A 178 -0.43 -0.64 -12.54
N ASN A 179 -1.01 -1.77 -12.14
CA ASN A 179 -0.31 -3.05 -12.14
C ASN A 179 -0.17 -3.65 -13.54
N LYS A 180 -1.28 -3.81 -14.29
CA LYS A 180 -1.29 -4.56 -15.56
C LYS A 180 -0.78 -3.76 -16.76
N GLU A 181 -1.01 -2.44 -16.79
CA GLU A 181 -0.63 -1.59 -17.91
C GLU A 181 0.70 -0.86 -17.67
N LEU A 182 0.96 -0.45 -16.41
CA LEU A 182 2.16 0.30 -16.05
C LEU A 182 3.23 -0.55 -15.34
N GLY A 183 2.95 -1.83 -15.07
CA GLY A 183 3.90 -2.75 -14.45
C GLY A 183 4.24 -2.44 -12.99
N LEU A 184 3.45 -1.57 -12.32
CA LEU A 184 3.70 -1.20 -10.93
C LEU A 184 3.47 -2.39 -10.01
N THR A 185 4.44 -2.68 -9.15
CA THR A 185 4.29 -3.67 -8.09
C THR A 185 3.42 -3.11 -6.97
N VAL A 186 2.45 -3.89 -6.50
CA VAL A 186 1.53 -3.45 -5.43
C VAL A 186 1.53 -4.47 -4.29
N LEU A 187 1.65 -4.01 -3.05
CA LEU A 187 1.30 -4.78 -1.85
C LEU A 187 0.07 -4.14 -1.23
N LEU A 188 -1.04 -4.84 -1.34
CA LEU A 188 -2.35 -4.44 -0.83
C LEU A 188 -2.63 -5.14 0.49
N VAL A 189 -2.98 -4.42 1.52
CA VAL A 189 -3.60 -4.96 2.75
C VAL A 189 -5.10 -4.80 2.62
N GLU A 190 -5.84 -5.88 2.76
CA GLU A 190 -7.30 -5.88 2.65
C GLU A 190 -7.97 -6.96 3.50
N GLN A 191 -9.23 -6.73 3.83
CA GLN A 191 -10.11 -7.69 4.52
C GLN A 191 -11.27 -8.12 3.63
N LYS A 192 -11.62 -7.31 2.62
CA LYS A 192 -12.73 -7.57 1.70
C LYS A 192 -12.30 -8.54 0.61
N LEU A 193 -12.56 -9.83 0.83
CA LEU A 193 -12.21 -10.90 -0.12
C LEU A 193 -12.67 -10.66 -1.55
N PRO A 194 -13.93 -10.18 -1.81
CA PRO A 194 -14.35 -9.92 -3.19
C PRO A 194 -13.49 -8.87 -3.88
N PHE A 195 -12.99 -7.86 -3.14
CA PHE A 195 -12.08 -6.86 -3.68
C PHE A 195 -10.69 -7.44 -3.92
N ALA A 196 -10.13 -8.16 -2.95
CA ALA A 196 -8.84 -8.83 -3.08
C ALA A 196 -8.82 -9.78 -4.29
N ARG A 197 -9.83 -10.66 -4.43
CA ARG A 197 -9.98 -11.58 -5.57
C ARG A 197 -10.08 -10.85 -6.93
N LYS A 198 -10.57 -9.62 -6.94
CA LYS A 198 -10.71 -8.82 -8.17
C LYS A 198 -9.39 -8.20 -8.61
N VAL A 199 -8.53 -7.77 -7.67
CA VAL A 199 -7.38 -6.91 -7.99
C VAL A 199 -6.02 -7.60 -7.82
N ALA A 200 -5.93 -8.63 -6.97
CA ALA A 200 -4.67 -9.29 -6.66
C ALA A 200 -4.32 -10.42 -7.63
N ASP A 201 -3.03 -10.67 -7.78
CA ASP A 201 -2.45 -11.85 -8.45
C ASP A 201 -2.10 -12.94 -7.44
N ASP A 202 -1.54 -12.53 -6.29
CA ASP A 202 -1.10 -13.42 -5.22
C ASP A 202 -1.77 -13.04 -3.90
N PHE A 203 -1.90 -14.00 -3.00
CA PHE A 203 -2.35 -13.77 -1.63
C PHE A 203 -1.31 -14.21 -0.61
N PHE A 204 -1.31 -13.54 0.54
CA PHE A 204 -0.59 -13.89 1.76
C PHE A 204 -1.58 -13.84 2.91
N ILE A 205 -1.75 -14.92 3.65
CA ILE A 205 -2.60 -14.94 4.85
C ILE A 205 -1.73 -14.76 6.07
N MET A 206 -2.04 -13.74 6.85
CA MET A 206 -1.34 -13.42 8.09
C MET A 206 -2.21 -13.72 9.30
N GLU A 207 -1.67 -14.46 10.26
CA GLU A 207 -2.29 -14.73 11.56
C GLU A 207 -1.23 -14.64 12.67
N LYS A 208 -1.56 -13.92 13.74
CA LYS A 208 -0.70 -13.76 14.93
C LYS A 208 0.76 -13.43 14.60
N GLY A 209 0.97 -12.54 13.64
CA GLY A 209 2.32 -12.10 13.26
C GLY A 209 3.08 -13.01 12.30
N HIS A 210 2.52 -14.15 11.90
CA HIS A 210 3.14 -15.10 10.97
C HIS A 210 2.43 -15.12 9.61
N THR A 211 3.16 -15.43 8.55
CA THR A 211 2.56 -15.84 7.27
C THR A 211 2.16 -17.31 7.35
N GLN A 212 0.86 -17.61 7.27
CA GLN A 212 0.30 -18.95 7.42
C GLN A 212 0.10 -19.68 6.09
N ALA A 213 -0.21 -18.93 5.05
CA ALA A 213 -0.41 -19.46 3.70
C ALA A 213 -0.13 -18.37 2.67
N SER A 214 0.32 -18.76 1.50
CA SER A 214 0.49 -17.89 0.34
C SER A 214 0.32 -18.69 -0.94
N GLY A 215 -0.04 -18.02 -2.03
CA GLY A 215 -0.20 -18.64 -3.34
C GLY A 215 -0.82 -17.68 -4.35
N ALA A 216 -1.12 -18.19 -5.54
CA ALA A 216 -1.87 -17.43 -6.52
C ALA A 216 -3.30 -17.15 -6.00
N ILE A 217 -3.85 -15.98 -6.30
CA ILE A 217 -5.19 -15.59 -5.79
C ILE A 217 -6.29 -16.57 -6.19
N ALA A 218 -6.11 -17.25 -7.33
CA ALA A 218 -7.03 -18.29 -7.79
C ALA A 218 -7.04 -19.55 -6.90
N GLU A 219 -5.98 -19.78 -6.14
CA GLU A 219 -5.82 -20.91 -5.21
C GLU A 219 -6.37 -20.60 -3.82
N LEU A 220 -6.84 -19.36 -3.57
CA LEU A 220 -7.45 -18.97 -2.31
C LEU A 220 -8.80 -19.68 -2.14
N SER A 221 -8.75 -20.88 -1.55
CA SER A 221 -9.93 -21.74 -1.32
C SER A 221 -10.81 -21.22 -0.18
N ASP A 222 -12.07 -21.62 -0.18
CA ASP A 222 -13.02 -21.29 0.89
C ASP A 222 -12.59 -21.93 2.23
N ASP A 223 -11.90 -23.09 2.20
CA ASP A 223 -11.34 -23.72 3.39
C ASP A 223 -10.25 -22.84 4.06
N LEU A 224 -9.35 -22.26 3.26
CA LEU A 224 -8.35 -21.31 3.76
C LEU A 224 -9.02 -20.07 4.34
N VAL A 225 -10.04 -19.55 3.65
CA VAL A 225 -10.82 -18.40 4.11
C VAL A 225 -11.52 -18.73 5.43
N GLN A 226 -12.18 -19.87 5.53
CA GLN A 226 -12.87 -20.28 6.75
C GLN A 226 -11.90 -20.50 7.90
N LYS A 227 -10.75 -21.11 7.65
CA LYS A 227 -9.74 -21.42 8.66
C LYS A 227 -9.08 -20.19 9.27
N TYR A 228 -8.74 -19.18 8.45
CA TYR A 228 -7.88 -18.09 8.88
C TYR A 228 -8.55 -16.71 8.88
N LEU A 229 -9.60 -16.51 8.10
CA LEU A 229 -10.21 -15.20 7.89
C LEU A 229 -11.63 -15.08 8.45
N SER A 230 -12.38 -16.21 8.60
CA SER A 230 -13.71 -16.19 9.21
C SER A 230 -13.64 -16.04 10.73
N VAL A 231 -14.64 -15.35 11.29
CA VAL A 231 -14.81 -15.16 12.76
C VAL A 231 -15.50 -16.38 13.36
#